data_cda4fe6b740914d39f4bbc7d96a9182f
#
_entry.id   cda4fe6b740914d39f4bbc7d96a9182f
#
_cell.length_a   1.000
_cell.length_b   1.000
_cell.length_c   1.000
_cell.angle_alpha   90.00
_cell.angle_beta   90.00
_cell.angle_gamma   90.00
#
_symmetry.space_group_name_H-M   'P 1'
#
loop_
_entity.id
_entity.type
_entity.pdbx_description
1 polymer ?
#
loop_
_entity_poly.entity_id
_entity_poly.type
_entity_poly.pdbx_seq_one_letter_code
_entity_poly.pdbx_strand_id
1 'polypeptide(L)'
;MKALVFTNKEKLSYQTMPSPIPKEEEELIKVNATGICGSDMHAYHGHDKRRLPPLILGHEISGVIENSKENVVINPLVTCGKCYECQNGIEHLCQTRGLIGMSKPTERHGGFAEYVSIPKKNLHYTNNADLISKLALTEPTAVSYHAIQLIIKHSKRSLNKSNILIIGGGAIGLLAGLILNNMGIENYTITDTNQKRLDVCKKAANCETELPNCKKIKDNSYDIIIDAVGLEKTRQQSIACVKQGGIIIHIGLSEPSGNFNFRKATLQEIVFVGTYCYTDDDFKNSLNLIQNNNLGNLSWLDFRSLKDGDKAFKEIHDGSTASPKIILLP
;
A
#
# COMPACT_ATOMS: atom_id res chain seq x y z
N MET A 1 23.20 -14.56 2.51
CA MET A 1 22.66 -13.20 2.63
C MET A 1 22.10 -12.95 4.02
N LYS A 2 22.04 -11.72 4.48
CA LYS A 2 21.29 -11.32 5.67
C LYS A 2 19.82 -11.10 5.32
N ALA A 3 18.93 -11.51 6.23
CA ALA A 3 17.50 -11.37 6.08
C ALA A 3 16.78 -11.21 7.42
N LEU A 4 15.65 -10.52 7.41
CA LEU A 4 14.70 -10.43 8.51
C LEU A 4 13.60 -11.47 8.28
N VAL A 5 13.65 -12.55 9.03
CA VAL A 5 12.79 -13.72 8.85
C VAL A 5 11.63 -13.69 9.85
N PHE A 6 10.41 -13.81 9.35
CA PHE A 6 9.22 -14.07 10.14
C PHE A 6 9.27 -15.54 10.60
N THR A 7 9.54 -15.74 11.90
CA THR A 7 9.78 -17.08 12.47
C THR A 7 8.59 -17.63 13.24
N ASN A 8 7.75 -16.76 13.78
CA ASN A 8 6.53 -17.10 14.49
C ASN A 8 5.66 -15.84 14.66
N LYS A 9 4.42 -16.02 15.11
CA LYS A 9 3.54 -14.92 15.48
C LYS A 9 4.30 -13.92 16.39
N GLU A 10 4.23 -12.65 16.00
CA GLU A 10 4.87 -11.51 16.68
C GLU A 10 6.39 -11.64 16.87
N LYS A 11 7.05 -12.43 15.98
CA LYS A 11 8.48 -12.66 16.08
C LYS A 11 9.16 -12.63 14.72
N LEU A 12 10.07 -11.69 14.58
CA LEU A 12 11.00 -11.58 13.46
C LEU A 12 12.44 -11.82 13.97
N SER A 13 13.29 -12.35 13.12
CA SER A 13 14.70 -12.63 13.45
C SER A 13 15.61 -12.18 12.31
N TYR A 14 16.55 -11.28 12.60
CA TYR A 14 17.61 -10.92 11.65
C TYR A 14 18.70 -11.98 11.69
N GLN A 15 18.86 -12.73 10.58
CA GLN A 15 19.73 -13.90 10.54
C GLN A 15 20.36 -14.10 9.16
N THR A 16 21.32 -15.03 9.08
CA THR A 16 21.91 -15.46 7.81
C THR A 16 21.03 -16.54 7.16
N MET A 17 20.69 -16.34 5.90
CA MET A 17 19.91 -17.26 5.06
C MET A 17 20.69 -17.58 3.78
N PRO A 18 20.43 -18.71 3.11
CA PRO A 18 20.93 -18.93 1.75
C PRO A 18 20.47 -17.80 0.81
N SER A 19 21.33 -17.38 -0.10
CA SER A 19 20.92 -16.46 -1.16
C SER A 19 20.01 -17.18 -2.16
N PRO A 20 18.98 -16.51 -2.69
CA PRO A 20 18.12 -17.12 -3.70
C PRO A 20 18.91 -17.38 -4.99
N ILE A 21 18.57 -18.48 -5.64
CA ILE A 21 19.10 -18.83 -6.97
C ILE A 21 17.99 -18.54 -7.99
N PRO A 22 18.16 -17.55 -8.88
CA PRO A 22 17.15 -17.22 -9.87
C PRO A 22 16.95 -18.35 -10.86
N LYS A 23 15.70 -18.60 -11.26
CA LYS A 23 15.36 -19.51 -12.36
C LYS A 23 15.66 -18.84 -13.70
N GLU A 24 15.54 -19.58 -14.83
CA GLU A 24 15.87 -19.12 -16.19
C GLU A 24 15.26 -17.76 -16.55
N GLU A 25 13.97 -17.54 -16.21
CA GLU A 25 13.25 -16.29 -16.50
C GLU A 25 13.20 -15.32 -15.31
N GLU A 26 14.15 -15.43 -14.38
CA GLU A 26 14.23 -14.60 -13.19
C GLU A 26 15.55 -13.83 -13.14
N GLU A 27 15.52 -12.72 -12.40
CA GLU A 27 16.72 -11.95 -12.04
C GLU A 27 16.94 -11.98 -10.54
N LEU A 28 18.22 -11.95 -10.16
CA LEU A 28 18.66 -11.72 -8.80
C LEU A 28 18.79 -10.22 -8.58
N ILE A 29 18.01 -9.70 -7.64
CA ILE A 29 18.00 -8.29 -7.30
C ILE A 29 18.70 -8.09 -5.97
N LYS A 30 19.72 -7.25 -5.95
CA LYS A 30 20.26 -6.68 -4.72
C LYS A 30 19.31 -5.61 -4.23
N VAL A 31 18.70 -5.83 -3.07
CA VAL A 31 17.70 -4.92 -2.50
C VAL A 31 18.37 -3.67 -1.98
N ASN A 32 17.95 -2.49 -2.41
CA ASN A 32 18.36 -1.21 -1.85
C ASN A 32 17.43 -0.73 -0.76
N ALA A 33 16.12 -0.98 -0.93
CA ALA A 33 15.12 -0.57 0.03
C ALA A 33 13.87 -1.46 -0.06
N THR A 34 13.20 -1.65 1.06
CA THR A 34 11.96 -2.41 1.16
C THR A 34 11.04 -1.80 2.21
N GLY A 35 9.77 -1.51 1.83
CA GLY A 35 8.78 -0.91 2.72
C GLY A 35 8.07 -1.94 3.59
N ILE A 36 7.69 -1.53 4.82
CA ILE A 36 6.79 -2.31 5.67
C ILE A 36 5.35 -1.94 5.33
N CYS A 37 4.54 -2.93 4.92
CA CYS A 37 3.13 -2.79 4.60
C CYS A 37 2.23 -3.22 5.78
N GLY A 38 1.01 -2.69 5.83
CA GLY A 38 -0.02 -3.17 6.76
C GLY A 38 -0.33 -4.67 6.61
N SER A 39 -0.19 -5.22 5.40
CA SER A 39 -0.36 -6.65 5.16
C SER A 39 0.77 -7.52 5.75
N ASP A 40 1.98 -6.98 5.94
CA ASP A 40 3.05 -7.65 6.69
C ASP A 40 2.72 -7.69 8.17
N MET A 41 2.02 -6.66 8.69
CA MET A 41 1.50 -6.67 10.07
C MET A 41 0.42 -7.73 10.27
N HIS A 42 -0.44 -8.00 9.26
CA HIS A 42 -1.39 -9.12 9.33
C HIS A 42 -0.67 -10.46 9.45
N ALA A 43 0.43 -10.66 8.71
CA ALA A 43 1.28 -11.85 8.86
C ALA A 43 1.92 -11.91 10.26
N TYR A 44 2.50 -10.80 10.72
CA TYR A 44 3.12 -10.67 12.04
C TYR A 44 2.16 -11.08 13.16
N HIS A 45 0.90 -10.65 13.08
CA HIS A 45 -0.14 -11.03 14.05
C HIS A 45 -0.72 -12.45 13.85
N GLY A 46 -0.28 -13.18 12.82
CA GLY A 46 -0.78 -14.53 12.51
C GLY A 46 -2.18 -14.56 11.90
N HIS A 47 -2.65 -13.45 11.33
CA HIS A 47 -3.99 -13.33 10.74
C HIS A 47 -4.02 -13.65 9.23
N ASP A 48 -2.87 -13.75 8.55
CA ASP A 48 -2.79 -14.10 7.12
C ASP A 48 -2.34 -15.54 6.90
N LYS A 49 -3.28 -16.42 6.55
CA LYS A 49 -3.01 -17.83 6.25
C LYS A 49 -2.14 -18.06 4.99
N ARG A 50 -1.89 -17.02 4.20
CA ARG A 50 -1.02 -17.07 3.02
C ARG A 50 0.45 -16.79 3.35
N ARG A 51 0.73 -16.29 4.55
CA ARG A 51 2.07 -15.92 5.02
C ARG A 51 2.42 -16.72 6.28
N LEU A 52 2.80 -17.98 6.06
CA LEU A 52 3.14 -18.90 7.15
C LEU A 52 4.65 -18.88 7.42
N PRO A 53 5.08 -18.86 8.69
CA PRO A 53 6.49 -18.93 9.04
C PRO A 53 7.07 -20.35 8.78
N PRO A 54 8.40 -20.50 8.52
CA PRO A 54 9.36 -19.41 8.36
C PRO A 54 9.28 -18.77 6.99
N LEU A 55 9.27 -17.42 6.93
CA LEU A 55 9.13 -16.67 5.67
C LEU A 55 9.86 -15.33 5.77
N ILE A 56 10.55 -14.93 4.70
CA ILE A 56 10.97 -13.54 4.52
C ILE A 56 9.79 -12.77 3.93
N LEU A 57 9.28 -11.77 4.66
CA LEU A 57 8.22 -10.89 4.23
C LEU A 57 8.76 -9.74 3.37
N GLY A 58 7.93 -8.74 3.06
CA GLY A 58 8.29 -7.55 2.29
C GLY A 58 8.01 -7.70 0.80
N HIS A 59 7.24 -6.77 0.26
CA HIS A 59 6.83 -6.78 -1.15
C HIS A 59 6.87 -5.39 -1.80
N GLU A 60 7.29 -4.37 -1.09
CA GLU A 60 7.50 -3.01 -1.59
C GLU A 60 9.01 -2.82 -1.79
N ILE A 61 9.54 -3.05 -2.99
CA ILE A 61 10.99 -3.23 -3.18
C ILE A 61 11.53 -2.39 -4.32
N SER A 62 12.67 -1.77 -4.08
CA SER A 62 13.54 -1.22 -5.10
C SER A 62 14.97 -1.74 -4.92
N GLY A 63 15.71 -1.84 -6.00
CA GLY A 63 17.04 -2.43 -5.97
C GLY A 63 17.78 -2.34 -7.29
N VAL A 64 18.81 -3.17 -7.39
CA VAL A 64 19.71 -3.23 -8.54
C VAL A 64 19.80 -4.68 -9.01
N ILE A 65 19.69 -4.93 -10.32
CA ILE A 65 19.93 -6.25 -10.90
C ILE A 65 21.41 -6.61 -10.66
N GLU A 66 21.65 -7.75 -10.02
CA GLU A 66 23.01 -8.10 -9.56
C GLU A 66 24.00 -8.21 -10.73
N ASN A 67 23.58 -8.72 -11.88
CA ASN A 67 24.44 -8.91 -13.04
C ASN A 67 24.62 -7.61 -13.86
N SER A 68 23.53 -7.00 -14.33
CA SER A 68 23.57 -5.84 -15.24
C SER A 68 23.83 -4.51 -14.53
N LYS A 69 23.63 -4.46 -13.20
CA LYS A 69 23.71 -3.26 -12.36
C LYS A 69 22.68 -2.17 -12.71
N GLU A 70 21.62 -2.54 -13.39
CA GLU A 70 20.51 -1.65 -13.69
C GLU A 70 19.62 -1.45 -12.47
N ASN A 71 19.19 -0.21 -12.25
CA ASN A 71 18.24 0.11 -11.17
C ASN A 71 16.82 -0.32 -11.56
N VAL A 72 16.13 -0.96 -10.62
CA VAL A 72 14.78 -1.48 -10.84
C VAL A 72 13.87 -1.27 -9.63
N VAL A 73 12.59 -1.18 -9.92
CA VAL A 73 11.50 -1.29 -8.94
C VAL A 73 10.71 -2.55 -9.25
N ILE A 74 10.40 -3.30 -8.23
CA ILE A 74 9.74 -4.60 -8.38
C ILE A 74 8.22 -4.43 -8.27
N ASN A 75 7.47 -4.81 -9.30
CA ASN A 75 6.05 -5.12 -9.16
C ASN A 75 5.95 -6.51 -8.51
N PRO A 76 5.53 -6.61 -7.24
CA PRO A 76 5.55 -7.88 -6.50
C PRO A 76 4.45 -8.86 -6.93
N LEU A 77 3.51 -8.44 -7.78
CA LEU A 77 2.36 -9.23 -8.19
C LEU A 77 2.75 -10.30 -9.21
N VAL A 78 2.78 -11.55 -8.77
CA VAL A 78 3.06 -12.71 -9.64
C VAL A 78 1.75 -13.28 -10.18
N THR A 79 1.61 -13.32 -11.50
CA THR A 79 0.40 -13.74 -12.21
C THR A 79 0.70 -14.79 -13.27
N CYS A 80 -0.32 -15.54 -13.74
CA CYS A 80 -0.12 -16.60 -14.71
C CYS A 80 0.20 -16.12 -16.13
N GLY A 81 -0.13 -14.87 -16.49
CA GLY A 81 0.11 -14.28 -17.81
C GLY A 81 -0.80 -14.76 -18.93
N LYS A 82 -1.69 -15.75 -18.71
CA LYS A 82 -2.46 -16.43 -19.77
C LYS A 82 -3.98 -16.49 -19.56
N CYS A 83 -4.50 -16.16 -18.36
CA CYS A 83 -5.95 -16.08 -18.14
C CYS A 83 -6.54 -14.81 -18.74
N TYR A 84 -7.87 -14.76 -18.79
CA TYR A 84 -8.61 -13.61 -19.33
C TYR A 84 -8.15 -12.30 -18.70
N GLU A 85 -8.02 -12.27 -17.38
CA GLU A 85 -7.64 -11.09 -16.62
C GLU A 85 -6.23 -10.61 -16.99
N CYS A 86 -5.28 -11.54 -17.14
CA CYS A 86 -3.90 -11.22 -17.55
C CYS A 86 -3.82 -10.69 -18.99
N GLN A 87 -4.65 -11.20 -19.89
CA GLN A 87 -4.64 -10.78 -21.29
C GLN A 87 -5.37 -9.45 -21.53
N ASN A 88 -6.18 -9.01 -20.57
CA ASN A 88 -6.98 -7.78 -20.67
C ASN A 88 -6.49 -6.64 -19.76
N GLY A 89 -5.27 -6.71 -19.21
CA GLY A 89 -4.68 -5.64 -18.40
C GLY A 89 -5.30 -5.46 -17.01
N ILE A 90 -5.99 -6.49 -16.51
CA ILE A 90 -6.55 -6.55 -15.15
C ILE A 90 -5.94 -7.72 -14.38
N GLU A 91 -4.65 -7.94 -14.56
CA GLU A 91 -3.89 -9.07 -14.03
C GLU A 91 -3.89 -9.16 -12.50
N HIS A 92 -4.17 -8.06 -11.80
CA HIS A 92 -4.39 -8.04 -10.36
C HIS A 92 -5.60 -8.88 -9.92
N LEU A 93 -6.48 -9.24 -10.84
CA LEU A 93 -7.63 -10.13 -10.63
C LEU A 93 -7.36 -11.57 -11.09
N CYS A 94 -6.15 -11.90 -11.56
CA CYS A 94 -5.77 -13.25 -11.94
C CYS A 94 -6.07 -14.25 -10.83
N GLN A 95 -6.71 -15.38 -11.16
CA GLN A 95 -7.16 -16.37 -10.16
C GLN A 95 -6.00 -17.05 -9.40
N THR A 96 -4.82 -17.13 -10.03
CA THR A 96 -3.61 -17.72 -9.44
C THR A 96 -2.61 -16.67 -8.98
N ARG A 97 -3.05 -15.40 -8.87
CA ARG A 97 -2.20 -14.30 -8.41
C ARG A 97 -1.69 -14.50 -6.99
N GLY A 98 -0.51 -14.00 -6.74
CA GLY A 98 0.06 -13.86 -5.40
C GLY A 98 1.13 -12.79 -5.39
N LEU A 99 1.56 -12.41 -4.20
CA LEU A 99 2.68 -11.48 -4.02
C LEU A 99 3.93 -12.25 -3.60
N ILE A 100 5.11 -11.72 -3.88
CA ILE A 100 6.32 -12.19 -3.20
C ILE A 100 6.19 -11.92 -1.69
N GLY A 101 6.92 -12.66 -0.86
CA GLY A 101 6.70 -12.63 0.58
C GLY A 101 5.44 -13.37 1.02
N MET A 102 4.94 -14.30 0.20
CA MET A 102 3.84 -15.21 0.52
C MET A 102 4.27 -16.67 0.44
N SER A 103 3.84 -17.48 1.41
CA SER A 103 4.00 -18.94 1.39
C SER A 103 3.10 -19.59 0.34
N LYS A 104 1.91 -19.00 0.10
CA LYS A 104 0.92 -19.47 -0.88
C LYS A 104 0.24 -18.27 -1.55
N PRO A 105 -0.07 -18.33 -2.82
CA PRO A 105 0.22 -19.42 -3.77
C PRO A 105 1.62 -19.33 -4.40
N THR A 106 2.40 -18.24 -4.13
CA THR A 106 3.66 -17.97 -4.83
C THR A 106 4.85 -18.78 -4.33
N GLU A 107 4.83 -19.23 -3.07
CA GLU A 107 5.94 -19.94 -2.42
C GLU A 107 7.29 -19.20 -2.57
N ARG A 108 7.25 -17.86 -2.39
CA ARG A 108 8.40 -16.98 -2.60
C ARG A 108 8.71 -16.16 -1.37
N HIS A 109 9.98 -16.07 -1.05
CA HIS A 109 10.49 -15.09 -0.11
C HIS A 109 10.35 -13.68 -0.64
N GLY A 110 10.19 -12.71 0.26
CA GLY A 110 10.08 -11.29 -0.04
C GLY A 110 11.39 -10.52 0.12
N GLY A 111 11.27 -9.21 0.15
CA GLY A 111 12.39 -8.27 0.09
C GLY A 111 12.98 -7.84 1.43
N PHE A 112 12.55 -8.37 2.57
CA PHE A 112 13.25 -8.09 3.83
C PHE A 112 14.57 -8.86 3.92
N ALA A 113 15.42 -8.69 2.90
CA ALA A 113 16.69 -9.39 2.73
C ALA A 113 17.63 -8.58 1.83
N GLU A 114 18.91 -8.94 1.82
CA GLU A 114 19.89 -8.33 0.90
C GLU A 114 19.62 -8.67 -0.57
N TYR A 115 18.98 -9.82 -0.85
CA TYR A 115 18.70 -10.28 -2.22
C TYR A 115 17.31 -10.90 -2.31
N VAL A 116 16.67 -10.72 -3.46
CA VAL A 116 15.41 -11.38 -3.84
C VAL A 116 15.48 -11.84 -5.30
N SER A 117 14.83 -12.95 -5.62
CA SER A 117 14.66 -13.44 -7.00
C SER A 117 13.23 -13.18 -7.45
N ILE A 118 13.06 -12.64 -8.68
CA ILE A 118 11.78 -12.27 -9.24
C ILE A 118 11.75 -12.49 -10.77
N PRO A 119 10.60 -12.85 -11.38
CA PRO A 119 10.51 -12.93 -12.83
C PRO A 119 10.82 -11.59 -13.51
N LYS A 120 11.57 -11.64 -14.63
CA LYS A 120 11.98 -10.46 -15.42
C LYS A 120 10.82 -9.54 -15.76
N LYS A 121 9.66 -10.11 -16.08
CA LYS A 121 8.44 -9.34 -16.41
C LYS A 121 7.91 -8.44 -15.27
N ASN A 122 8.37 -8.66 -14.04
CA ASN A 122 7.98 -7.90 -12.85
C ASN A 122 8.91 -6.71 -12.58
N LEU A 123 9.92 -6.47 -13.44
CA LEU A 123 10.91 -5.42 -13.26
C LEU A 123 10.54 -4.17 -14.03
N HIS A 124 10.53 -3.04 -13.34
CA HIS A 124 10.38 -1.71 -13.93
C HIS A 124 11.70 -0.96 -13.79
N TYR A 125 12.32 -0.64 -14.91
CA TYR A 125 13.64 0.01 -14.95
C TYR A 125 13.56 1.48 -14.63
N THR A 126 14.60 2.03 -14.01
CA THR A 126 14.73 3.43 -13.68
C THR A 126 16.16 3.93 -13.82
N ASN A 127 16.32 5.16 -14.28
CA ASN A 127 17.63 5.84 -14.34
C ASN A 127 17.88 6.71 -13.09
N ASN A 128 16.93 6.79 -12.15
CA ASN A 128 17.03 7.65 -10.97
C ASN A 128 17.70 6.94 -9.78
N ALA A 129 19.00 6.74 -9.87
CA ALA A 129 19.79 6.09 -8.81
C ALA A 129 19.67 6.80 -7.46
N ASP A 130 19.65 8.15 -7.46
CA ASP A 130 19.56 8.96 -6.23
C ASP A 130 18.24 8.79 -5.48
N LEU A 131 17.19 8.38 -6.18
CA LEU A 131 15.87 8.14 -5.59
C LEU A 131 15.61 6.67 -5.25
N ILE A 132 16.56 5.77 -5.55
CA ILE A 132 16.31 4.32 -5.51
C ILE A 132 15.65 3.85 -4.21
N SER A 133 16.11 4.35 -3.06
CA SER A 133 15.53 3.98 -1.76
C SER A 133 14.10 4.48 -1.55
N LYS A 134 13.73 5.62 -2.17
CA LYS A 134 12.36 6.15 -2.13
C LYS A 134 11.44 5.41 -3.10
N LEU A 135 11.99 4.81 -4.15
CA LEU A 135 11.22 4.10 -5.18
C LEU A 135 10.58 2.81 -4.66
N ALA A 136 10.97 2.29 -3.50
CA ALA A 136 10.22 1.24 -2.79
C ALA A 136 8.78 1.66 -2.48
N LEU A 137 8.49 2.97 -2.44
CA LEU A 137 7.14 3.52 -2.25
C LEU A 137 6.22 3.33 -3.48
N THR A 138 6.74 2.89 -4.63
CA THR A 138 5.94 2.72 -5.86
C THR A 138 4.77 1.75 -5.65
N GLU A 139 4.99 0.65 -4.94
CA GLU A 139 3.95 -0.34 -4.68
C GLU A 139 2.75 0.25 -3.93
N PRO A 140 2.89 0.83 -2.71
CA PRO A 140 1.76 1.42 -2.01
C PRO A 140 1.19 2.66 -2.72
N THR A 141 1.99 3.38 -3.53
CA THR A 141 1.49 4.45 -4.38
C THR A 141 0.55 3.90 -5.45
N ALA A 142 0.88 2.75 -6.05
CA ALA A 142 0.03 2.11 -7.06
C ALA A 142 -1.31 1.64 -6.46
N VAL A 143 -1.34 1.15 -5.22
CA VAL A 143 -2.58 0.83 -4.50
C VAL A 143 -3.47 2.07 -4.37
N SER A 144 -2.91 3.20 -3.95
CA SER A 144 -3.64 4.46 -3.79
C SER A 144 -4.06 5.05 -5.14
N TYR A 145 -3.20 4.94 -6.16
CA TYR A 145 -3.49 5.40 -7.52
C TYR A 145 -4.65 4.61 -8.14
N HIS A 146 -4.62 3.28 -8.04
CA HIS A 146 -5.70 2.41 -8.50
C HIS A 146 -7.04 2.75 -7.84
N ALA A 147 -7.04 2.98 -6.53
CA ALA A 147 -8.24 3.41 -5.80
C ALA A 147 -8.82 4.71 -6.36
N ILE A 148 -7.96 5.69 -6.71
CA ILE A 148 -8.40 6.95 -7.33
C ILE A 148 -8.91 6.72 -8.76
N GLN A 149 -8.28 5.84 -9.55
CA GLN A 149 -8.81 5.47 -10.87
C GLN A 149 -10.21 4.83 -10.77
N LEU A 150 -10.45 4.01 -9.76
CA LEU A 150 -11.79 3.45 -9.50
C LEU A 150 -12.81 4.53 -9.09
N ILE A 151 -12.39 5.56 -8.33
CA ILE A 151 -13.26 6.71 -8.06
C ILE A 151 -13.64 7.42 -9.36
N ILE A 152 -12.67 7.74 -10.20
CA ILE A 152 -12.90 8.42 -11.49
C ILE A 152 -13.86 7.61 -12.36
N LYS A 153 -13.71 6.28 -12.39
CA LYS A 153 -14.54 5.38 -13.19
C LYS A 153 -15.99 5.28 -12.69
N HIS A 154 -16.21 5.31 -11.38
CA HIS A 154 -17.50 4.96 -10.78
C HIS A 154 -18.22 6.15 -10.12
N SER A 155 -17.55 7.27 -9.87
CA SER A 155 -18.19 8.45 -9.28
C SER A 155 -19.12 9.14 -10.28
N LYS A 156 -20.30 9.52 -9.78
CA LYS A 156 -21.25 10.35 -10.54
C LYS A 156 -20.83 11.83 -10.57
N ARG A 157 -19.83 12.23 -9.80
CA ARG A 157 -19.36 13.61 -9.63
C ARG A 157 -17.89 13.72 -9.96
N SER A 158 -17.49 14.85 -10.52
CA SER A 158 -16.07 15.15 -10.76
C SER A 158 -15.34 15.40 -9.43
N LEU A 159 -14.09 14.95 -9.34
CA LEU A 159 -13.26 15.05 -8.13
C LEU A 159 -13.14 16.49 -7.61
N ASN A 160 -12.91 17.46 -8.49
CA ASN A 160 -12.72 18.87 -8.16
C ASN A 160 -13.98 19.57 -7.57
N LYS A 161 -15.16 18.95 -7.68
CA LYS A 161 -16.42 19.42 -7.08
C LYS A 161 -16.87 18.55 -5.91
N SER A 162 -16.06 17.59 -5.51
CA SER A 162 -16.40 16.62 -4.48
C SER A 162 -15.77 17.01 -3.15
N ASN A 163 -16.51 16.76 -2.06
CA ASN A 163 -15.97 16.78 -0.70
C ASN A 163 -15.48 15.35 -0.38
N ILE A 164 -14.20 15.19 -0.04
CA ILE A 164 -13.56 13.88 0.07
C ILE A 164 -13.13 13.64 1.53
N LEU A 165 -13.43 12.46 2.06
CA LEU A 165 -12.94 11.97 3.34
C LEU A 165 -12.01 10.77 3.13
N ILE A 166 -10.79 10.86 3.64
CA ILE A 166 -9.83 9.77 3.70
C ILE A 166 -9.76 9.27 5.14
N ILE A 167 -10.12 8.03 5.37
CA ILE A 167 -10.08 7.38 6.69
C ILE A 167 -8.81 6.54 6.79
N GLY A 168 -7.92 6.94 7.69
CA GLY A 168 -6.58 6.38 7.90
C GLY A 168 -5.48 7.27 7.34
N GLY A 169 -4.65 7.84 8.23
CA GLY A 169 -3.46 8.64 7.90
C GLY A 169 -2.18 7.79 7.77
N GLY A 170 -2.30 6.50 7.48
CA GLY A 170 -1.19 5.62 7.11
C GLY A 170 -0.68 5.91 5.70
N ALA A 171 0.27 5.07 5.22
CA ALA A 171 0.87 5.26 3.89
C ALA A 171 -0.18 5.39 2.78
N ILE A 172 -1.17 4.49 2.75
CA ILE A 172 -2.19 4.48 1.69
C ILE A 172 -3.04 5.75 1.69
N GLY A 173 -3.53 6.19 2.86
CA GLY A 173 -4.34 7.40 2.93
C GLY A 173 -3.55 8.67 2.62
N LEU A 174 -2.31 8.77 3.13
CA LEU A 174 -1.44 9.91 2.80
C LEU A 174 -1.10 9.94 1.31
N LEU A 175 -0.75 8.80 0.71
CA LEU A 175 -0.46 8.71 -0.73
C LEU A 175 -1.69 9.07 -1.57
N ALA A 176 -2.89 8.63 -1.17
CA ALA A 176 -4.12 9.06 -1.83
C ALA A 176 -4.27 10.59 -1.81
N GLY A 177 -4.02 11.23 -0.66
CA GLY A 177 -4.03 12.69 -0.53
C GLY A 177 -2.99 13.37 -1.43
N LEU A 178 -1.75 12.86 -1.46
CA LEU A 178 -0.69 13.40 -2.31
C LEU A 178 -0.99 13.26 -3.80
N ILE A 179 -1.62 12.16 -4.22
CA ILE A 179 -2.07 11.97 -5.60
C ILE A 179 -3.21 12.95 -5.93
N LEU A 180 -4.17 13.15 -5.02
CA LEU A 180 -5.22 14.16 -5.19
C LEU A 180 -4.61 15.57 -5.36
N ASN A 181 -3.62 15.94 -4.55
CA ASN A 181 -2.91 17.22 -4.69
C ASN A 181 -2.25 17.35 -6.06
N ASN A 182 -1.57 16.31 -6.55
CA ASN A 182 -0.98 16.31 -7.89
C ASN A 182 -2.02 16.50 -9.01
N MET A 183 -3.28 16.11 -8.74
CA MET A 183 -4.41 16.33 -9.66
C MET A 183 -5.08 17.70 -9.47
N GLY A 184 -4.58 18.56 -8.58
CA GLY A 184 -5.17 19.86 -8.25
C GLY A 184 -6.42 19.78 -7.36
N ILE A 185 -6.61 18.66 -6.63
CA ILE A 185 -7.74 18.45 -5.73
C ILE A 185 -7.27 18.71 -4.29
N GLU A 186 -7.74 19.80 -3.69
CA GLU A 186 -7.35 20.23 -2.34
C GLU A 186 -8.47 20.05 -1.29
N ASN A 187 -9.72 19.83 -1.75
CA ASN A 187 -10.88 19.71 -0.87
C ASN A 187 -11.04 18.28 -0.33
N TYR A 188 -10.13 17.86 0.57
CA TYR A 188 -10.24 16.60 1.27
C TYR A 188 -9.75 16.72 2.72
N THR A 189 -10.26 15.82 3.57
CA THR A 189 -9.87 15.68 4.97
C THR A 189 -9.31 14.28 5.21
N ILE A 190 -8.19 14.18 5.93
CA ILE A 190 -7.64 12.89 6.40
C ILE A 190 -7.98 12.72 7.88
N THR A 191 -8.51 11.54 8.25
CA THR A 191 -8.73 11.20 9.66
C THR A 191 -7.86 10.03 10.10
N ASP A 192 -7.34 10.08 11.31
CA ASP A 192 -6.64 8.97 11.98
C ASP A 192 -6.81 9.09 13.50
N THR A 193 -6.70 7.98 14.21
CA THR A 193 -6.72 7.96 15.68
C THR A 193 -5.42 8.46 16.31
N ASN A 194 -4.32 8.46 15.56
CA ASN A 194 -3.00 8.88 15.98
C ASN A 194 -2.73 10.34 15.59
N GLN A 195 -2.78 11.26 16.57
CA GLN A 195 -2.55 12.68 16.32
C GLN A 195 -1.18 12.97 15.71
N LYS A 196 -0.12 12.28 16.13
CA LYS A 196 1.23 12.46 15.57
C LYS A 196 1.28 12.14 14.08
N ARG A 197 0.52 11.13 13.66
CA ARG A 197 0.40 10.75 12.24
C ARG A 197 -0.40 11.79 11.47
N LEU A 198 -1.47 12.34 12.05
CA LEU A 198 -2.21 13.45 11.45
C LEU A 198 -1.34 14.70 11.24
N ASP A 199 -0.46 15.01 12.18
CA ASP A 199 0.48 16.14 12.07
C ASP A 199 1.47 15.93 10.89
N VAL A 200 1.92 14.69 10.69
CA VAL A 200 2.75 14.33 9.50
C VAL A 200 1.93 14.48 8.22
N CYS A 201 0.70 13.97 8.17
CA CYS A 201 -0.18 14.08 7.01
C CYS A 201 -0.45 15.55 6.65
N LYS A 202 -0.79 16.36 7.64
CA LYS A 202 -1.04 17.79 7.46
C LYS A 202 0.15 18.51 6.84
N LYS A 203 1.36 18.23 7.34
CA LYS A 203 2.60 18.82 6.81
C LYS A 203 2.95 18.33 5.41
N ALA A 204 2.79 17.02 5.15
CA ALA A 204 3.19 16.40 3.89
C ALA A 204 2.23 16.72 2.74
N ALA A 205 0.93 16.71 3.01
CA ALA A 205 -0.11 16.86 2.00
C ALA A 205 -0.78 18.24 2.01
N ASN A 206 -0.43 19.11 2.94
CA ASN A 206 -1.04 20.46 3.09
C ASN A 206 -2.58 20.39 3.10
N CYS A 207 -3.15 19.46 3.87
CA CYS A 207 -4.58 19.18 3.89
C CYS A 207 -5.21 19.38 5.29
N GLU A 208 -6.53 19.38 5.36
CA GLU A 208 -7.25 19.31 6.64
C GLU A 208 -7.08 17.90 7.26
N THR A 209 -6.86 17.88 8.56
CA THR A 209 -6.71 16.63 9.32
C THR A 209 -7.55 16.69 10.60
N GLU A 210 -8.25 15.61 10.93
CA GLU A 210 -9.17 15.56 12.07
C GLU A 210 -9.16 14.19 12.75
N LEU A 211 -9.39 14.18 14.07
CA LEU A 211 -9.68 12.94 14.78
C LEU A 211 -11.05 12.37 14.35
N PRO A 212 -11.27 11.05 14.33
CA PRO A 212 -12.51 10.46 13.81
C PRO A 212 -13.80 10.92 14.49
N ASN A 213 -13.73 11.26 15.78
CA ASN A 213 -14.89 11.70 16.58
C ASN A 213 -15.03 13.23 16.63
N CYS A 214 -14.32 13.97 15.79
CA CYS A 214 -14.42 15.42 15.74
C CYS A 214 -15.78 15.86 15.18
N LYS A 215 -16.36 16.92 15.75
CA LYS A 215 -17.63 17.53 15.29
C LYS A 215 -17.61 18.02 13.83
N LYS A 216 -16.42 18.17 13.25
CA LYS A 216 -16.26 18.56 11.84
C LYS A 216 -16.55 17.40 10.89
N ILE A 217 -16.35 16.14 11.33
CA ILE A 217 -16.71 14.95 10.54
C ILE A 217 -18.21 14.70 10.73
N LYS A 218 -18.98 15.02 9.72
CA LYS A 218 -20.45 15.00 9.77
C LYS A 218 -21.02 13.90 8.90
N ASP A 219 -22.15 13.35 9.33
CA ASP A 219 -22.95 12.43 8.52
C ASP A 219 -23.44 13.12 7.24
N ASN A 220 -23.60 12.34 6.17
CA ASN A 220 -24.11 12.76 4.87
C ASN A 220 -23.40 14.01 4.29
N SER A 221 -22.08 14.13 4.52
CA SER A 221 -21.33 15.36 4.18
C SER A 221 -20.27 15.17 3.12
N TYR A 222 -19.94 13.92 2.76
CA TYR A 222 -18.86 13.62 1.82
C TYR A 222 -19.39 12.93 0.56
N ASP A 223 -18.93 13.39 -0.59
CA ASP A 223 -19.28 12.80 -1.88
C ASP A 223 -18.48 11.53 -2.15
N ILE A 224 -17.24 11.51 -1.65
CA ILE A 224 -16.28 10.42 -1.83
C ILE A 224 -15.67 10.07 -0.47
N ILE A 225 -15.60 8.77 -0.16
CA ILE A 225 -14.89 8.27 1.01
C ILE A 225 -13.87 7.22 0.58
N ILE A 226 -12.64 7.35 1.09
CA ILE A 226 -11.57 6.37 0.93
C ILE A 226 -11.31 5.74 2.30
N ASP A 227 -11.71 4.48 2.49
CA ASP A 227 -11.40 3.73 3.71
C ASP A 227 -10.10 2.94 3.51
N ALA A 228 -8.99 3.52 4.00
CA ALA A 228 -7.65 2.92 3.96
C ALA A 228 -7.34 2.06 5.20
N VAL A 229 -8.33 1.83 6.09
CA VAL A 229 -8.18 1.07 7.34
C VAL A 229 -8.89 -0.27 7.29
N GLY A 230 -10.19 -0.28 6.97
CA GLY A 230 -10.97 -1.50 6.82
C GLY A 230 -11.38 -2.18 8.14
N LEU A 231 -11.62 -1.42 9.20
CA LEU A 231 -12.26 -1.87 10.43
C LEU A 231 -13.79 -1.79 10.31
N GLU A 232 -14.53 -2.53 11.12
CA GLU A 232 -15.98 -2.36 11.22
C GLU A 232 -16.36 -0.90 11.51
N LYS A 233 -15.67 -0.27 12.46
CA LYS A 233 -15.88 1.14 12.81
C LYS A 233 -15.68 2.10 11.65
N THR A 234 -14.65 1.87 10.81
CA THR A 234 -14.39 2.73 9.66
C THR A 234 -15.40 2.51 8.55
N ARG A 235 -15.88 1.27 8.34
CA ARG A 235 -17.00 0.97 7.43
C ARG A 235 -18.30 1.63 7.89
N GLN A 236 -18.59 1.59 9.21
CA GLN A 236 -19.75 2.28 9.79
C GLN A 236 -19.64 3.81 9.64
N GLN A 237 -18.46 4.39 9.88
CA GLN A 237 -18.21 5.80 9.65
C GLN A 237 -18.37 6.15 8.16
N SER A 238 -17.83 5.34 7.26
CA SER A 238 -17.94 5.55 5.82
C SER A 238 -19.41 5.63 5.39
N ILE A 239 -20.22 4.63 5.76
CA ILE A 239 -21.64 4.65 5.37
C ILE A 239 -22.44 5.75 6.08
N ALA A 240 -22.06 6.18 7.29
CA ALA A 240 -22.69 7.31 7.97
C ALA A 240 -22.39 8.62 7.25
N CYS A 241 -21.12 8.86 6.90
CA CYS A 241 -20.62 10.14 6.39
C CYS A 241 -20.87 10.36 4.89
N VAL A 242 -21.04 9.29 4.10
CA VAL A 242 -21.27 9.40 2.65
C VAL A 242 -22.62 10.00 2.34
N LYS A 243 -22.67 10.95 1.36
CA LYS A 243 -23.89 11.55 0.83
C LYS A 243 -24.65 10.58 -0.07
N GLN A 244 -25.92 10.88 -0.28
CA GLN A 244 -26.75 10.21 -1.28
C GLN A 244 -26.08 10.26 -2.67
N GLY A 245 -26.02 9.12 -3.34
CA GLY A 245 -25.35 8.93 -4.64
C GLY A 245 -23.82 9.03 -4.57
N GLY A 246 -23.25 9.05 -3.35
CA GLY A 246 -21.79 9.10 -3.15
C GLY A 246 -21.13 7.73 -3.31
N ILE A 247 -19.80 7.73 -3.21
CA ILE A 247 -18.98 6.53 -3.40
C ILE A 247 -18.08 6.28 -2.20
N ILE A 248 -17.95 5.00 -1.81
CA ILE A 248 -17.01 4.50 -0.82
C ILE A 248 -16.03 3.57 -1.53
N ILE A 249 -14.74 3.91 -1.49
CA ILE A 249 -13.64 3.03 -1.91
C ILE A 249 -13.05 2.37 -0.67
N HIS A 250 -13.11 1.06 -0.63
CA HIS A 250 -12.65 0.25 0.50
C HIS A 250 -11.34 -0.47 0.15
N ILE A 251 -10.25 -0.04 0.78
CA ILE A 251 -8.88 -0.53 0.54
C ILE A 251 -8.40 -1.38 1.72
N GLY A 252 -8.68 -0.92 2.93
CA GLY A 252 -8.16 -1.50 4.17
C GLY A 252 -8.67 -2.92 4.42
N LEU A 253 -7.84 -3.76 5.04
CA LEU A 253 -8.10 -5.19 5.26
C LEU A 253 -8.05 -5.58 6.75
N SER A 254 -8.23 -4.62 7.67
CA SER A 254 -8.02 -4.88 9.11
C SER A 254 -8.99 -5.91 9.69
N GLU A 255 -10.24 -5.93 9.25
CA GLU A 255 -11.25 -6.91 9.69
C GLU A 255 -12.01 -7.50 8.50
N PRO A 256 -12.21 -8.84 8.48
CA PRO A 256 -12.82 -9.54 7.34
C PRO A 256 -14.34 -9.35 7.25
N SER A 257 -15.00 -8.94 8.33
CA SER A 257 -16.46 -8.81 8.42
C SER A 257 -16.83 -7.65 9.35
N GLY A 258 -18.11 -7.39 9.48
CA GLY A 258 -18.67 -6.38 10.38
C GLY A 258 -19.99 -5.81 9.86
N ASN A 259 -20.66 -5.01 10.69
CA ASN A 259 -21.92 -4.38 10.34
C ASN A 259 -21.74 -3.27 9.29
N PHE A 260 -22.68 -3.22 8.36
CA PHE A 260 -22.80 -2.18 7.35
C PHE A 260 -24.27 -1.83 7.13
N ASN A 261 -24.60 -0.55 7.04
CA ASN A 261 -25.99 -0.12 6.84
C ASN A 261 -26.42 -0.28 5.38
N PHE A 262 -26.75 -1.53 4.98
CA PHE A 262 -27.24 -1.85 3.63
C PHE A 262 -28.53 -1.12 3.27
N ARG A 263 -29.42 -0.87 4.25
CA ARG A 263 -30.65 -0.11 4.01
C ARG A 263 -30.33 1.31 3.52
N LYS A 264 -29.39 2.01 4.17
CA LYS A 264 -28.95 3.32 3.71
C LYS A 264 -28.28 3.23 2.34
N ALA A 265 -27.40 2.25 2.13
CA ALA A 265 -26.72 2.05 0.85
C ALA A 265 -27.73 1.90 -0.30
N THR A 266 -28.78 1.09 -0.11
CA THR A 266 -29.83 0.88 -1.10
C THR A 266 -30.69 2.13 -1.32
N LEU A 267 -31.21 2.74 -0.23
CA LEU A 267 -32.13 3.89 -0.34
C LEU A 267 -31.46 5.15 -0.89
N GLN A 268 -30.15 5.27 -0.76
CA GLN A 268 -29.38 6.43 -1.19
C GLN A 268 -28.48 6.16 -2.40
N GLU A 269 -28.61 4.98 -3.04
CA GLU A 269 -27.80 4.56 -4.20
C GLU A 269 -26.29 4.79 -3.96
N ILE A 270 -25.78 4.35 -2.80
CA ILE A 270 -24.35 4.45 -2.47
C ILE A 270 -23.58 3.42 -3.29
N VAL A 271 -22.52 3.87 -3.97
CA VAL A 271 -21.58 2.99 -4.66
C VAL A 271 -20.53 2.52 -3.66
N PHE A 272 -20.41 1.22 -3.45
CA PHE A 272 -19.36 0.62 -2.63
C PHE A 272 -18.43 -0.20 -3.54
N VAL A 273 -17.15 0.17 -3.56
CA VAL A 273 -16.14 -0.47 -4.40
C VAL A 273 -15.00 -1.00 -3.52
N GLY A 274 -14.81 -2.32 -3.52
CA GLY A 274 -13.59 -2.93 -3.02
C GLY A 274 -12.46 -2.77 -4.04
N THR A 275 -11.24 -2.50 -3.56
CA THR A 275 -10.06 -2.41 -4.42
C THR A 275 -8.99 -3.37 -3.92
N TYR A 276 -8.24 -3.98 -4.86
CA TYR A 276 -7.18 -4.92 -4.57
C TYR A 276 -5.98 -4.67 -5.48
N CYS A 277 -4.81 -4.44 -4.89
CA CYS A 277 -3.58 -4.15 -5.63
C CYS A 277 -3.79 -3.06 -6.72
N TYR A 278 -3.36 -3.30 -7.95
CA TYR A 278 -3.33 -2.33 -9.05
C TYR A 278 -3.03 -3.06 -10.38
N THR A 279 -3.28 -2.38 -11.49
CA THR A 279 -2.82 -2.83 -12.81
C THR A 279 -1.33 -2.49 -13.01
N ASP A 280 -0.68 -3.11 -13.99
CA ASP A 280 0.70 -2.77 -14.33
C ASP A 280 0.85 -1.31 -14.79
N ASP A 281 -0.18 -0.76 -15.45
CA ASP A 281 -0.21 0.65 -15.84
C ASP A 281 -0.34 1.58 -14.63
N ASP A 282 -1.12 1.22 -13.61
CA ASP A 282 -1.17 1.98 -12.35
C ASP A 282 0.21 1.99 -11.65
N PHE A 283 0.93 0.86 -11.70
CA PHE A 283 2.27 0.76 -11.15
C PHE A 283 3.27 1.66 -11.90
N LYS A 284 3.26 1.65 -13.25
CA LYS A 284 4.10 2.53 -14.09
C LYS A 284 3.81 4.00 -13.83
N ASN A 285 2.52 4.37 -13.78
CA ASN A 285 2.12 5.75 -13.47
C ASN A 285 2.58 6.19 -12.08
N SER A 286 2.50 5.31 -11.10
CA SER A 286 2.97 5.56 -9.73
C SER A 286 4.48 5.74 -9.65
N LEU A 287 5.25 4.92 -10.37
CA LEU A 287 6.69 5.08 -10.51
C LEU A 287 7.02 6.46 -11.10
N ASN A 288 6.32 6.86 -12.17
CA ASN A 288 6.49 8.16 -12.81
C ASN A 288 6.18 9.33 -11.86
N LEU A 289 5.13 9.22 -11.03
CA LEU A 289 4.79 10.24 -10.03
C LEU A 289 5.95 10.48 -9.04
N ILE A 290 6.59 9.41 -8.57
CA ILE A 290 7.69 9.51 -7.61
C ILE A 290 8.95 10.05 -8.30
N GLN A 291 9.30 9.52 -9.47
CA GLN A 291 10.51 9.92 -10.22
C GLN A 291 10.51 11.39 -10.62
N ASN A 292 9.32 11.93 -10.94
CA ASN A 292 9.15 13.33 -11.32
C ASN A 292 8.88 14.25 -10.12
N ASN A 293 9.04 13.74 -8.88
CA ASN A 293 8.80 14.47 -7.63
C ASN A 293 7.37 15.06 -7.50
N ASN A 294 6.39 14.45 -8.17
CA ASN A 294 4.99 14.90 -8.18
C ASN A 294 4.26 14.63 -6.86
N LEU A 295 4.82 13.82 -5.98
CA LEU A 295 4.32 13.55 -4.62
C LEU A 295 5.11 14.32 -3.55
N GLY A 296 5.86 15.36 -3.93
CA GLY A 296 6.73 16.14 -3.05
C GLY A 296 8.00 15.41 -2.65
N ASN A 297 8.71 15.96 -1.67
CA ASN A 297 10.06 15.52 -1.28
C ASN A 297 10.10 14.19 -0.49
N LEU A 298 8.92 13.64 -0.12
CA LEU A 298 8.78 12.41 0.65
C LEU A 298 9.57 12.38 1.98
N SER A 299 9.77 13.54 2.60
CA SER A 299 10.52 13.68 3.86
C SER A 299 9.84 13.02 5.08
N TRP A 300 8.63 12.53 4.90
CA TRP A 300 7.86 11.80 5.90
C TRP A 300 8.18 10.30 5.96
N LEU A 301 9.02 9.80 5.05
CA LEU A 301 9.52 8.42 5.08
C LEU A 301 10.54 8.26 6.22
N ASP A 302 10.42 7.16 6.97
CA ASP A 302 11.33 6.78 8.03
C ASP A 302 12.24 5.64 7.53
N PHE A 303 13.53 5.94 7.32
CA PHE A 303 14.52 4.97 6.84
C PHE A 303 15.24 4.34 8.02
N ARG A 304 15.25 3.00 8.06
CA ARG A 304 15.91 2.22 9.12
C ARG A 304 16.74 1.09 8.53
N SER A 305 17.76 0.63 9.26
CA SER A 305 18.50 -0.58 8.89
C SER A 305 17.56 -1.81 8.91
N LEU A 306 17.74 -2.75 8.00
CA LEU A 306 17.03 -4.03 8.00
C LEU A 306 17.20 -4.76 9.35
N LYS A 307 18.36 -4.60 10.00
CA LYS A 307 18.64 -5.16 11.32
C LYS A 307 17.66 -4.68 12.40
N ASP A 308 17.15 -3.46 12.27
CA ASP A 308 16.20 -2.84 13.21
C ASP A 308 14.74 -3.17 12.88
N GLY A 309 14.49 -4.04 11.90
CA GLY A 309 13.14 -4.35 11.42
C GLY A 309 12.24 -4.94 12.50
N ASP A 310 12.73 -5.83 13.38
CA ASP A 310 11.91 -6.35 14.49
C ASP A 310 11.41 -5.22 15.42
N LYS A 311 12.28 -4.25 15.72
CA LYS A 311 11.89 -3.07 16.49
C LYS A 311 10.86 -2.21 15.74
N ALA A 312 11.03 -2.04 14.43
CA ALA A 312 10.08 -1.30 13.60
C ALA A 312 8.68 -1.94 13.61
N PHE A 313 8.59 -3.27 13.50
CA PHE A 313 7.33 -4.00 13.59
C PHE A 313 6.65 -3.84 14.96
N LYS A 314 7.42 -3.87 16.05
CA LYS A 314 6.90 -3.63 17.41
C LYS A 314 6.35 -2.21 17.55
N GLU A 315 7.06 -1.21 17.08
CA GLU A 315 6.60 0.19 17.13
C GLU A 315 5.33 0.42 16.31
N ILE A 316 5.17 -0.27 15.16
CA ILE A 316 3.92 -0.25 14.39
C ILE A 316 2.80 -0.94 15.17
N HIS A 317 3.07 -2.12 15.76
CA HIS A 317 2.12 -2.87 16.59
C HIS A 317 1.61 -2.03 17.76
N ASP A 318 2.50 -1.36 18.48
CA ASP A 318 2.18 -0.55 19.64
C ASP A 318 1.56 0.82 19.27
N GLY A 319 1.51 1.14 17.97
CA GLY A 319 1.03 2.46 17.49
C GLY A 319 1.90 3.64 17.93
N SER A 320 3.14 3.38 18.35
CA SER A 320 4.06 4.41 18.88
C SER A 320 4.75 5.22 17.78
N THR A 321 4.85 4.69 16.56
CA THR A 321 5.44 5.42 15.43
C THR A 321 4.51 6.50 14.88
N ALA A 322 5.06 7.69 14.64
CA ALA A 322 4.38 8.78 13.94
C ALA A 322 4.48 8.64 12.41
N SER A 323 5.49 7.93 11.90
CA SER A 323 5.71 7.80 10.47
C SER A 323 4.63 6.95 9.80
N PRO A 324 4.00 7.45 8.72
CA PRO A 324 3.07 6.68 7.91
C PRO A 324 3.71 5.48 7.19
N LYS A 325 5.02 5.54 6.93
CA LYS A 325 5.78 4.48 6.23
C LYS A 325 7.20 4.35 6.76
N ILE A 326 7.57 3.13 7.10
CA ILE A 326 8.96 2.75 7.41
C ILE A 326 9.54 2.00 6.22
N ILE A 327 10.73 2.37 5.80
CA ILE A 327 11.53 1.74 4.74
C ILE A 327 12.76 1.11 5.39
N LEU A 328 12.97 -0.18 5.18
CA LEU A 328 14.14 -0.92 5.65
C LEU A 328 15.21 -0.94 4.58
N LEU A 329 16.45 -0.69 4.99
CA LEU A 329 17.65 -0.69 4.15
C LEU A 329 18.50 -1.90 4.54
N PRO A 330 18.68 -2.89 3.65
CA PRO A 330 19.52 -4.06 3.88
C PRO A 330 21.00 -3.77 4.03
#